data_c4cd1ceaa30c916ee710e3794dee2622
#
_entry.id   c4cd1ceaa30c916ee710e3794dee2622
#
_cell.length_a   1.000
_cell.length_b   1.000
_cell.length_c   1.000
_cell.angle_alpha   90.00
_cell.angle_beta   90.00
_cell.angle_gamma   90.00
#
_symmetry.space_group_name_H-M   'P 1'
#
loop_
_entity.id
_entity.type
_entity.pdbx_description
1 polymer ?
#
loop_
_entity_poly.entity_id
_entity_poly.type
_entity_poly.pdbx_seq_one_letter_code
_entity_poly.pdbx_strand_id
1 'polypeptide(L)'
;MNILIFEAYSDANIGACALVENAIALLRRRYPAAAIRVMAREPGVFRNLYGVDAVPDVFEYPFLQPRWRQVIWLVRALLWMASCWIAAGLHDRDRLRTTRVPFRSKIEDFLWADLAVSVGAERINDKFFKNIVFSLYTYALLRRIGARCVIFPATIGPFLFGWSRRLARRVLSGVDLIYTRDEASLEITRGLLGPGTGTVHGTSDIALMQEQIGRDEALTIIGAAGEESIVGISAMRWSYFRNRIETPYSNFEAYVREMALLADTLIDEYGVRIVMYPTNYPVHGCREDDLGVSLEIRSRMSRGKDVTVIEELPTPARLKGMLACSQINVTTRMHACILSTGAGAPTISVNYLFKVREHMRSLGLEEFSIDIEEFNSQWALETFRRMWPERERWRAHLERAVEEKQRGILDAMKYLDGVAR
;
A
#
# COMPACT_ATOMS: atom_id res chain seq x y z
N MET A 1 13.60 -14.37 -19.28
CA MET A 1 13.07 -14.56 -17.91
C MET A 1 11.68 -13.97 -17.85
N ASN A 2 10.74 -14.72 -17.31
CA ASN A 2 9.35 -14.33 -17.13
C ASN A 2 9.10 -13.96 -15.67
N ILE A 3 8.65 -12.74 -15.41
CA ILE A 3 8.40 -12.23 -14.06
C ILE A 3 6.90 -12.03 -13.86
N LEU A 4 6.32 -12.71 -12.86
CA LEU A 4 4.95 -12.51 -12.45
C LEU A 4 4.92 -11.64 -11.19
N ILE A 5 4.36 -10.46 -11.30
CA ILE A 5 4.02 -9.62 -10.14
C ILE A 5 2.61 -10.02 -9.69
N PHE A 6 2.43 -10.39 -8.43
CA PHE A 6 1.14 -10.83 -7.90
C PHE A 6 0.78 -10.12 -6.60
N GLU A 7 -0.43 -10.35 -6.10
CA GLU A 7 -1.03 -9.61 -4.98
C GLU A 7 -1.27 -8.12 -5.28
N ALA A 8 -1.28 -7.75 -6.55
CA ALA A 8 -1.69 -6.41 -6.96
C ALA A 8 -3.20 -6.22 -6.71
N TYR A 9 -3.57 -5.05 -6.23
CA TYR A 9 -4.98 -4.74 -5.93
C TYR A 9 -5.64 -4.06 -7.13
N SER A 10 -6.06 -2.84 -6.99
CA SER A 10 -6.76 -2.02 -7.97
C SER A 10 -6.22 -0.61 -7.93
N ASP A 11 -6.39 0.14 -9.00
CA ASP A 11 -6.11 1.58 -9.06
C ASP A 11 -6.99 2.40 -8.10
N ALA A 12 -8.17 1.88 -7.77
CA ALA A 12 -9.06 2.48 -6.77
C ALA A 12 -8.37 2.74 -5.41
N ASN A 13 -7.28 2.01 -5.12
CA ASN A 13 -6.35 2.28 -4.02
C ASN A 13 -5.02 2.76 -4.60
N ILE A 14 -4.82 4.08 -4.61
CA ILE A 14 -3.65 4.72 -5.22
C ILE A 14 -2.34 4.22 -4.60
N GLY A 15 -2.34 3.94 -3.29
CA GLY A 15 -1.15 3.40 -2.62
C GLY A 15 -0.78 2.00 -3.10
N ALA A 16 -1.77 1.13 -3.29
CA ALA A 16 -1.52 -0.20 -3.85
C ALA A 16 -1.05 -0.10 -5.32
N CYS A 17 -1.60 0.86 -6.08
CA CYS A 17 -1.17 1.15 -7.45
C CYS A 17 0.30 1.62 -7.48
N ALA A 18 0.71 2.51 -6.56
CA ALA A 18 2.08 2.98 -6.44
C ALA A 18 3.07 1.82 -6.17
N LEU A 19 2.69 0.84 -5.33
CA LEU A 19 3.53 -0.34 -5.10
C LEU A 19 3.75 -1.14 -6.38
N VAL A 20 2.70 -1.37 -7.19
CA VAL A 20 2.81 -2.11 -8.46
C VAL A 20 3.65 -1.34 -9.47
N GLU A 21 3.41 -0.04 -9.63
CA GLU A 21 4.16 0.84 -10.54
C GLU A 21 5.65 0.80 -10.23
N ASN A 22 6.01 0.99 -8.96
CA ASN A 22 7.40 0.98 -8.53
C ASN A 22 8.02 -0.42 -8.59
N ALA A 23 7.26 -1.49 -8.34
CA ALA A 23 7.74 -2.84 -8.56
C ALA A 23 8.09 -3.10 -10.04
N ILE A 24 7.22 -2.66 -10.97
CA ILE A 24 7.48 -2.76 -12.41
C ILE A 24 8.75 -1.97 -12.77
N ALA A 25 8.88 -0.72 -12.30
CA ALA A 25 10.01 0.14 -12.59
C ALA A 25 11.34 -0.45 -12.08
N LEU A 26 11.38 -0.94 -10.83
CA LEU A 26 12.55 -1.56 -10.22
C LEU A 26 12.95 -2.85 -10.95
N LEU A 27 11.98 -3.69 -11.33
CA LEU A 27 12.23 -4.94 -12.05
C LEU A 27 12.68 -4.68 -13.49
N ARG A 28 12.10 -3.72 -14.22
CA ARG A 28 12.56 -3.30 -15.55
C ARG A 28 13.99 -2.76 -15.52
N ARG A 29 14.31 -1.96 -14.49
CA ARG A 29 15.68 -1.45 -14.30
C ARG A 29 16.66 -2.58 -14.06
N ARG A 30 16.28 -3.61 -13.31
CA ARG A 30 17.16 -4.74 -12.95
C ARG A 30 17.25 -5.78 -14.06
N TYR A 31 16.15 -6.05 -14.73
CA TYR A 31 15.98 -7.08 -15.75
C TYR A 31 15.33 -6.50 -17.02
N PRO A 32 16.06 -5.67 -17.80
CA PRO A 32 15.48 -4.95 -18.94
C PRO A 32 14.87 -5.85 -20.02
N ALA A 33 15.39 -7.09 -20.17
CA ALA A 33 14.89 -8.07 -21.15
C ALA A 33 13.83 -9.03 -20.60
N ALA A 34 13.37 -8.84 -19.36
CA ALA A 34 12.36 -9.71 -18.78
C ALA A 34 10.96 -9.39 -19.31
N ALA A 35 10.17 -10.42 -19.57
CA ALA A 35 8.73 -10.27 -19.78
C ALA A 35 8.05 -10.16 -18.44
N ILE A 36 7.34 -9.05 -18.19
CA ILE A 36 6.62 -8.79 -16.93
C ILE A 36 5.13 -8.95 -17.16
N ARG A 37 4.48 -9.71 -16.26
CA ARG A 37 3.03 -9.88 -16.17
C ARG A 37 2.55 -9.49 -14.78
N VAL A 38 1.42 -8.78 -14.70
CA VAL A 38 0.81 -8.39 -13.42
C VAL A 38 -0.47 -9.19 -13.19
N MET A 39 -0.55 -9.89 -12.08
CA MET A 39 -1.77 -10.54 -11.61
C MET A 39 -2.48 -9.60 -10.64
N ALA A 40 -3.61 -9.03 -11.08
CA ALA A 40 -4.31 -7.98 -10.36
C ALA A 40 -5.82 -8.20 -10.36
N ARG A 41 -6.49 -7.51 -9.43
CA ARG A 41 -7.95 -7.50 -9.37
C ARG A 41 -8.56 -6.88 -10.63
N GLU A 42 -8.00 -5.77 -11.11
CA GLU A 42 -8.44 -5.04 -12.30
C GLU A 42 -7.31 -5.02 -13.35
N PRO A 43 -7.11 -6.15 -14.08
CA PRO A 43 -5.97 -6.26 -14.99
C PRO A 43 -6.01 -5.27 -16.16
N GLY A 44 -7.19 -4.83 -16.58
CA GLY A 44 -7.35 -3.84 -17.66
C GLY A 44 -6.67 -2.52 -17.35
N VAL A 45 -6.72 -2.08 -16.11
CA VAL A 45 -6.10 -0.85 -15.64
C VAL A 45 -4.57 -0.91 -15.81
N PHE A 46 -3.94 -1.98 -15.35
CA PHE A 46 -2.48 -2.13 -15.42
C PHE A 46 -1.97 -2.27 -16.85
N ARG A 47 -2.76 -2.90 -17.76
CA ARG A 47 -2.44 -2.93 -19.20
C ARG A 47 -2.43 -1.53 -19.79
N ASN A 48 -3.46 -0.74 -19.48
CA ASN A 48 -3.65 0.58 -20.06
C ASN A 48 -2.65 1.62 -19.50
N LEU A 49 -2.40 1.60 -18.18
CA LEU A 49 -1.54 2.59 -17.54
C LEU A 49 -0.04 2.31 -17.74
N TYR A 50 0.36 1.03 -17.70
CA TYR A 50 1.80 0.68 -17.65
C TYR A 50 2.29 -0.12 -18.84
N GLY A 51 1.42 -0.46 -19.79
CA GLY A 51 1.78 -1.23 -20.98
C GLY A 51 2.38 -2.60 -20.64
N VAL A 52 1.91 -3.23 -19.57
CA VAL A 52 2.33 -4.58 -19.16
C VAL A 52 1.23 -5.58 -19.43
N ASP A 53 1.61 -6.84 -19.68
CA ASP A 53 0.64 -7.92 -19.69
C ASP A 53 0.03 -8.08 -18.29
N ALA A 54 -1.29 -8.24 -18.21
CA ALA A 54 -1.96 -8.35 -16.93
C ALA A 54 -3.10 -9.37 -16.96
N VAL A 55 -3.25 -10.12 -15.87
CA VAL A 55 -4.20 -11.23 -15.73
C VAL A 55 -5.00 -11.09 -14.43
N PRO A 56 -6.21 -11.67 -14.37
CA PRO A 56 -7.02 -11.61 -13.16
C PRO A 56 -6.38 -12.32 -11.96
N ASP A 57 -6.55 -11.75 -10.76
CA ASP A 57 -6.15 -12.40 -9.51
C ASP A 57 -6.89 -13.72 -9.32
N VAL A 58 -6.17 -14.75 -8.92
CA VAL A 58 -6.71 -16.09 -8.67
C VAL A 58 -7.67 -16.10 -7.48
N PHE A 59 -7.39 -15.29 -6.48
CA PHE A 59 -8.11 -15.26 -5.21
C PHE A 59 -8.96 -14.02 -5.00
N GLU A 60 -9.53 -13.48 -6.07
CA GLU A 60 -10.48 -12.37 -5.93
C GLU A 60 -11.72 -12.82 -5.17
N TYR A 61 -11.83 -12.40 -3.90
CA TYR A 61 -12.97 -12.72 -3.06
C TYR A 61 -14.17 -11.84 -3.41
N PRO A 62 -15.35 -12.43 -3.66
CA PRO A 62 -16.53 -11.68 -4.10
C PRO A 62 -17.25 -11.00 -2.94
N PHE A 63 -16.63 -9.99 -2.32
CA PHE A 63 -17.17 -9.30 -1.14
C PHE A 63 -18.53 -8.64 -1.35
N LEU A 64 -18.80 -8.17 -2.58
CA LEU A 64 -20.05 -7.47 -2.93
C LEU A 64 -21.18 -8.43 -3.33
N GLN A 65 -20.88 -9.72 -3.47
CA GLN A 65 -21.86 -10.72 -3.85
C GLN A 65 -22.65 -11.23 -2.62
N PRO A 66 -23.87 -11.75 -2.82
CA PRO A 66 -24.65 -12.38 -1.75
C PRO A 66 -23.87 -13.50 -1.03
N ARG A 67 -24.15 -13.73 0.24
CA ARG A 67 -23.46 -14.73 1.08
C ARG A 67 -23.36 -16.12 0.46
N TRP A 68 -24.42 -16.59 -0.23
CA TRP A 68 -24.42 -17.90 -0.87
C TRP A 68 -23.35 -17.98 -2.01
N ARG A 69 -23.17 -16.90 -2.79
CA ARG A 69 -22.12 -16.86 -3.81
C ARG A 69 -20.73 -16.80 -3.20
N GLN A 70 -20.56 -16.14 -2.06
CA GLN A 70 -19.32 -16.15 -1.31
C GLN A 70 -18.97 -17.56 -0.83
N VAL A 71 -19.95 -18.33 -0.34
CA VAL A 71 -19.74 -19.73 0.08
C VAL A 71 -19.37 -20.60 -1.13
N ILE A 72 -20.09 -20.49 -2.24
CA ILE A 72 -19.76 -21.23 -3.49
C ILE A 72 -18.34 -20.90 -3.94
N TRP A 73 -17.97 -19.63 -3.94
CA TRP A 73 -16.63 -19.20 -4.29
C TRP A 73 -15.57 -19.83 -3.36
N LEU A 74 -15.80 -19.83 -2.05
CA LEU A 74 -14.89 -20.42 -1.06
C LEU A 74 -14.70 -21.94 -1.33
N VAL A 75 -15.77 -22.68 -1.55
CA VAL A 75 -15.70 -24.11 -1.87
C VAL A 75 -14.89 -24.32 -3.15
N ARG A 76 -15.15 -23.54 -4.21
CA ARG A 76 -14.40 -23.63 -5.47
C ARG A 76 -12.92 -23.27 -5.28
N ALA A 77 -12.61 -22.27 -4.48
CA ALA A 77 -11.23 -21.89 -4.16
C ALA A 77 -10.50 -23.01 -3.43
N LEU A 78 -11.13 -23.63 -2.43
CA LEU A 78 -10.55 -24.76 -1.68
C LEU A 78 -10.33 -26.00 -2.57
N LEU A 79 -11.29 -26.33 -3.42
CA LEU A 79 -11.16 -27.42 -4.41
C LEU A 79 -10.01 -27.14 -5.39
N TRP A 80 -9.90 -25.92 -5.88
CA TRP A 80 -8.80 -25.51 -6.73
C TRP A 80 -7.45 -25.60 -6.00
N MET A 81 -7.36 -25.09 -4.78
CA MET A 81 -6.15 -25.18 -3.96
C MET A 81 -5.74 -26.64 -3.77
N ALA A 82 -6.68 -27.52 -3.40
CA ALA A 82 -6.41 -28.95 -3.23
C ALA A 82 -5.94 -29.62 -4.52
N SER A 83 -6.63 -29.36 -5.64
CA SER A 83 -6.29 -29.95 -6.96
C SER A 83 -4.90 -29.51 -7.43
N CYS A 84 -4.58 -28.21 -7.32
CA CYS A 84 -3.25 -27.68 -7.67
C CYS A 84 -2.15 -28.23 -6.77
N TRP A 85 -2.42 -28.37 -5.48
CA TRP A 85 -1.47 -28.94 -4.51
C TRP A 85 -1.15 -30.39 -4.79
N ILE A 86 -2.18 -31.21 -5.12
CA ILE A 86 -2.03 -32.62 -5.47
C ILE A 86 -1.27 -32.73 -6.80
N ALA A 87 -1.70 -32.00 -7.82
CA ALA A 87 -1.05 -32.02 -9.14
C ALA A 87 0.45 -31.63 -9.04
N ALA A 88 0.76 -30.56 -8.29
CA ALA A 88 2.13 -30.12 -8.07
C ALA A 88 2.97 -31.13 -7.23
N GLY A 89 2.33 -32.07 -6.56
CA GLY A 89 3.00 -33.16 -5.86
C GLY A 89 3.26 -34.40 -6.69
N LEU A 90 2.47 -34.60 -7.74
CA LEU A 90 2.54 -35.79 -8.60
C LEU A 90 3.33 -35.56 -9.90
N HIS A 91 3.47 -34.32 -10.32
CA HIS A 91 4.07 -33.94 -11.58
C HIS A 91 5.15 -32.86 -11.39
N ASP A 92 6.20 -32.95 -12.19
CA ASP A 92 7.15 -31.85 -12.37
C ASP A 92 6.49 -30.68 -13.13
N ARG A 93 7.17 -29.54 -13.18
CA ARG A 93 6.67 -28.30 -13.78
C ARG A 93 6.31 -28.47 -15.27
N ASP A 94 7.09 -29.24 -16.04
CA ASP A 94 6.88 -29.42 -17.46
C ASP A 94 5.67 -30.33 -17.73
N ARG A 95 5.50 -31.37 -16.94
CA ARG A 95 4.28 -32.20 -16.97
C ARG A 95 3.04 -31.43 -16.53
N LEU A 96 3.14 -30.54 -15.53
CA LEU A 96 2.03 -29.68 -15.12
C LEU A 96 1.53 -28.77 -16.27
N ARG A 97 2.42 -28.33 -17.14
CA ARG A 97 2.07 -27.53 -18.35
C ARG A 97 1.21 -28.31 -19.33
N THR A 98 1.27 -29.60 -19.35
CA THR A 98 0.52 -30.50 -20.27
C THR A 98 -0.61 -31.25 -19.59
N THR A 99 -0.60 -31.39 -18.26
CA THR A 99 -1.61 -32.13 -17.50
C THR A 99 -2.92 -31.33 -17.40
N ARG A 100 -4.05 -31.99 -17.60
CA ARG A 100 -5.38 -31.41 -17.37
C ARG A 100 -5.65 -31.30 -15.87
N VAL A 101 -5.42 -30.13 -15.31
CA VAL A 101 -5.78 -29.80 -13.93
C VAL A 101 -7.12 -29.04 -13.95
N PRO A 102 -8.09 -29.38 -13.10
CA PRO A 102 -9.27 -28.55 -12.92
C PRO A 102 -8.86 -27.09 -12.68
N PHE A 103 -9.47 -26.15 -13.41
CA PHE A 103 -9.13 -24.72 -13.36
C PHE A 103 -7.70 -24.39 -13.86
N ARG A 104 -7.20 -25.12 -14.84
CA ARG A 104 -5.86 -24.94 -15.42
C ARG A 104 -5.52 -23.48 -15.76
N SER A 105 -6.44 -22.72 -16.32
CA SER A 105 -6.25 -21.31 -16.66
C SER A 105 -5.78 -20.45 -15.49
N LYS A 106 -6.03 -20.85 -14.26
CA LYS A 106 -5.60 -20.12 -13.05
C LYS A 106 -4.20 -20.47 -12.57
N ILE A 107 -3.65 -21.63 -12.94
CA ILE A 107 -2.29 -22.04 -12.60
C ILE A 107 -1.28 -21.72 -13.72
N GLU A 108 -1.76 -21.49 -14.94
CA GLU A 108 -0.90 -21.21 -16.10
C GLU A 108 0.02 -20.01 -15.88
N ASP A 109 -0.47 -18.95 -15.23
CA ASP A 109 0.33 -17.76 -14.94
C ASP A 109 1.46 -18.04 -13.94
N PHE A 110 1.20 -18.89 -12.95
CA PHE A 110 2.25 -19.33 -12.02
C PHE A 110 3.28 -20.25 -12.70
N LEU A 111 2.82 -21.12 -13.61
CA LEU A 111 3.71 -21.97 -14.40
C LEU A 111 4.53 -21.20 -15.44
N TRP A 112 4.00 -20.06 -15.92
CA TRP A 112 4.71 -19.18 -16.85
C TRP A 112 5.89 -18.46 -16.16
N ALA A 113 5.76 -18.15 -14.89
CA ALA A 113 6.71 -17.32 -14.15
C ALA A 113 8.01 -18.08 -13.80
N ASP A 114 9.15 -17.58 -14.20
CA ASP A 114 10.46 -18.01 -13.67
C ASP A 114 10.71 -17.39 -12.29
N LEU A 115 10.30 -16.13 -12.13
CA LEU A 115 10.36 -15.37 -10.90
C LEU A 115 8.96 -14.80 -10.57
N ALA A 116 8.43 -15.13 -9.41
CA ALA A 116 7.20 -14.58 -8.89
C ALA A 116 7.51 -13.57 -7.78
N VAL A 117 6.99 -12.35 -7.92
CA VAL A 117 7.22 -11.24 -7.01
C VAL A 117 5.90 -10.79 -6.40
N SER A 118 5.74 -10.98 -5.09
CA SER A 118 4.66 -10.32 -4.36
C SER A 118 4.98 -8.83 -4.25
N VAL A 119 4.00 -7.96 -4.53
CA VAL A 119 4.19 -6.48 -4.41
C VAL A 119 4.42 -6.01 -2.97
N GLY A 120 4.38 -6.91 -1.99
CA GLY A 120 4.50 -6.58 -0.58
C GLY A 120 3.15 -6.26 0.04
N ALA A 121 2.92 -5.02 0.43
CA ALA A 121 1.72 -4.58 1.13
C ALA A 121 1.60 -5.19 2.56
N GLU A 122 0.38 -5.35 3.08
CA GLU A 122 0.08 -5.83 4.43
C GLU A 122 -0.84 -7.07 4.37
N ARG A 123 -0.35 -8.18 3.81
CA ARG A 123 -1.14 -9.39 3.64
C ARG A 123 -0.76 -10.53 4.61
N ILE A 124 0.42 -10.46 5.21
CA ILE A 124 0.99 -11.54 6.03
C ILE A 124 0.87 -11.16 7.51
N ASN A 125 -0.35 -11.10 8.02
CA ASN A 125 -0.65 -10.83 9.43
C ASN A 125 -2.04 -11.37 9.82
N ASP A 126 -2.32 -11.48 11.10
CA ASP A 126 -3.59 -12.03 11.61
C ASP A 126 -4.78 -11.07 11.52
N LYS A 127 -4.56 -9.78 11.27
CA LYS A 127 -5.65 -8.79 11.08
C LYS A 127 -6.46 -9.09 9.82
N PHE A 128 -5.80 -9.63 8.79
CA PHE A 128 -6.40 -9.99 7.52
C PHE A 128 -6.44 -11.51 7.32
N PHE A 129 -7.11 -12.20 8.26
CA PHE A 129 -7.19 -13.65 8.33
C PHE A 129 -7.43 -14.37 6.99
N LYS A 130 -8.32 -13.82 6.15
CA LYS A 130 -8.58 -14.43 4.83
C LYS A 130 -7.38 -14.28 3.89
N ASN A 131 -6.74 -13.13 3.93
CA ASN A 131 -5.61 -12.83 3.05
C ASN A 131 -4.39 -13.67 3.40
N ILE A 132 -4.08 -13.84 4.69
CA ILE A 132 -2.89 -14.61 5.11
C ILE A 132 -2.92 -16.05 4.61
N VAL A 133 -4.09 -16.72 4.64
CA VAL A 133 -4.22 -18.10 4.18
C VAL A 133 -3.95 -18.22 2.68
N PHE A 134 -4.53 -17.32 1.87
CA PHE A 134 -4.35 -17.34 0.42
C PHE A 134 -2.93 -16.93 0.02
N SER A 135 -2.35 -15.92 0.67
CA SER A 135 -0.96 -15.52 0.42
C SER A 135 0.02 -16.63 0.76
N LEU A 136 -0.08 -17.21 1.96
CA LEU A 136 0.80 -18.32 2.36
C LEU A 136 0.62 -19.56 1.47
N TYR A 137 -0.61 -19.85 1.03
CA TYR A 137 -0.83 -20.91 0.06
C TYR A 137 -0.14 -20.61 -1.27
N THR A 138 -0.25 -19.39 -1.78
CA THR A 138 0.39 -18.99 -3.05
C THR A 138 1.90 -19.14 -2.98
N TYR A 139 2.54 -18.68 -1.92
CA TYR A 139 3.98 -18.85 -1.73
C TYR A 139 4.39 -20.33 -1.67
N ALA A 140 3.62 -21.13 -0.93
CA ALA A 140 3.88 -22.56 -0.84
C ALA A 140 3.69 -23.29 -2.17
N LEU A 141 2.69 -22.91 -2.97
CA LEU A 141 2.43 -23.46 -4.30
C LEU A 141 3.55 -23.08 -5.27
N LEU A 142 3.97 -21.82 -5.32
CA LEU A 142 5.06 -21.33 -6.16
C LEU A 142 6.34 -22.14 -5.92
N ARG A 143 6.71 -22.30 -4.65
CA ARG A 143 7.85 -23.16 -4.29
C ARG A 143 7.68 -24.60 -4.78
N ARG A 144 6.46 -25.18 -4.61
CA ARG A 144 6.18 -26.56 -4.96
C ARG A 144 6.25 -26.83 -6.46
N ILE A 145 5.92 -25.85 -7.29
CA ILE A 145 6.05 -25.90 -8.75
C ILE A 145 7.44 -25.47 -9.26
N GLY A 146 8.36 -25.17 -8.37
CA GLY A 146 9.73 -24.79 -8.73
C GLY A 146 9.90 -23.36 -9.27
N ALA A 147 8.95 -22.46 -9.03
CA ALA A 147 9.11 -21.04 -9.33
C ALA A 147 9.85 -20.34 -8.19
N ARG A 148 10.79 -19.45 -8.51
CA ARG A 148 11.43 -18.58 -7.52
C ARG A 148 10.42 -17.58 -6.99
N CYS A 149 10.45 -17.33 -5.69
CA CYS A 149 9.49 -16.46 -5.03
C CYS A 149 10.18 -15.38 -4.20
N VAL A 150 9.82 -14.12 -4.44
CA VAL A 150 10.34 -12.95 -3.73
C VAL A 150 9.17 -12.15 -3.16
N ILE A 151 9.30 -11.71 -1.93
CA ILE A 151 8.38 -10.76 -1.31
C ILE A 151 9.05 -9.39 -1.32
N PHE A 152 8.46 -8.44 -2.05
CA PHE A 152 8.88 -7.03 -2.05
C PHE A 152 8.53 -6.37 -0.71
N PRO A 153 9.05 -5.17 -0.42
CA PRO A 153 8.97 -4.58 0.91
C PRO A 153 7.56 -4.60 1.50
N ALA A 154 7.37 -5.47 2.48
CA ALA A 154 6.08 -5.79 3.10
C ALA A 154 6.08 -5.53 4.61
N THR A 155 4.88 -5.27 5.15
CA THR A 155 4.63 -5.41 6.58
C THR A 155 4.28 -6.86 6.89
N ILE A 156 5.08 -7.50 7.74
CA ILE A 156 4.93 -8.90 8.15
C ILE A 156 4.62 -8.96 9.65
N GLY A 157 3.53 -9.65 10.00
CA GLY A 157 3.03 -9.73 11.36
C GLY A 157 2.21 -8.50 11.80
N PRO A 158 1.80 -8.43 13.08
CA PRO A 158 2.01 -9.43 14.12
C PRO A 158 1.21 -10.72 13.90
N PHE A 159 1.72 -11.81 14.49
CA PHE A 159 1.06 -13.12 14.53
C PHE A 159 0.54 -13.36 15.95
N LEU A 160 -0.76 -13.19 16.15
CA LEU A 160 -1.43 -13.33 17.45
C LEU A 160 -1.78 -14.78 17.77
N PHE A 161 -1.97 -15.63 16.75
CA PHE A 161 -2.33 -17.02 16.92
C PHE A 161 -1.14 -17.94 16.65
N GLY A 162 -0.98 -18.95 17.51
CA GLY A 162 0.10 -19.92 17.38
C GLY A 162 0.08 -20.73 16.06
N TRP A 163 -1.11 -20.99 15.51
CA TRP A 163 -1.24 -21.70 14.24
C TRP A 163 -0.78 -20.82 13.05
N SER A 164 -1.16 -19.53 13.01
CA SER A 164 -0.74 -18.62 11.93
C SER A 164 0.76 -18.40 11.95
N ARG A 165 1.34 -18.24 13.14
CA ARG A 165 2.80 -18.15 13.34
C ARG A 165 3.53 -19.39 12.83
N ARG A 166 3.04 -20.61 13.17
CA ARG A 166 3.66 -21.87 12.72
C ARG A 166 3.55 -22.01 11.19
N LEU A 167 2.37 -21.70 10.62
CA LEU A 167 2.15 -21.77 9.19
C LEU A 167 3.04 -20.76 8.45
N ALA A 168 3.06 -19.51 8.89
CA ALA A 168 3.93 -18.47 8.33
C ALA A 168 5.40 -18.89 8.38
N ARG A 169 5.89 -19.39 9.53
CA ARG A 169 7.27 -19.91 9.63
C ARG A 169 7.56 -20.98 8.60
N ARG A 170 6.66 -21.99 8.47
CA ARG A 170 6.86 -23.10 7.53
C ARG A 170 6.91 -22.65 6.08
N VAL A 171 6.08 -21.69 5.71
CA VAL A 171 5.97 -21.22 4.33
C VAL A 171 7.08 -20.22 4.01
N LEU A 172 7.26 -19.19 4.85
CA LEU A 172 8.23 -18.12 4.61
C LEU A 172 9.68 -18.62 4.67
N SER A 173 9.98 -19.69 5.41
CA SER A 173 11.31 -20.34 5.36
C SER A 173 11.67 -20.91 4.00
N GLY A 174 10.73 -20.99 3.09
CA GLY A 174 10.95 -21.46 1.72
C GLY A 174 10.81 -20.40 0.65
N VAL A 175 10.63 -19.15 1.01
CA VAL A 175 10.66 -18.00 0.11
C VAL A 175 12.14 -17.65 -0.15
N ASP A 176 12.49 -17.44 -1.41
CA ASP A 176 13.89 -17.22 -1.80
C ASP A 176 14.46 -15.90 -1.27
N LEU A 177 13.61 -14.85 -1.19
CA LEU A 177 14.02 -13.53 -0.71
C LEU A 177 12.84 -12.77 -0.15
N ILE A 178 13.00 -12.18 1.03
CA ILE A 178 11.98 -11.40 1.73
C ILE A 178 12.55 -10.02 2.04
N TYR A 179 11.89 -8.99 1.56
CA TYR A 179 12.12 -7.63 2.00
C TYR A 179 11.04 -7.18 2.98
N THR A 180 11.44 -6.54 4.06
CA THR A 180 10.53 -5.88 5.00
C THR A 180 10.70 -4.38 4.88
N ARG A 181 9.60 -3.62 5.01
CA ARG A 181 9.62 -2.17 4.83
C ARG A 181 9.74 -1.35 6.12
N ASP A 182 9.70 -2.03 7.25
CA ASP A 182 9.81 -1.43 8.59
C ASP A 182 10.58 -2.37 9.53
N GLU A 183 11.18 -1.78 10.59
CA GLU A 183 12.03 -2.51 11.53
C GLU A 183 11.23 -3.55 12.34
N ALA A 184 10.01 -3.22 12.74
CA ALA A 184 9.17 -4.16 13.48
C ALA A 184 8.89 -5.43 12.67
N SER A 185 8.62 -5.29 11.36
CA SER A 185 8.46 -6.43 10.44
C SER A 185 9.76 -7.21 10.27
N LEU A 186 10.90 -6.53 10.25
CA LEU A 186 12.22 -7.16 10.15
C LEU A 186 12.50 -8.03 11.39
N GLU A 187 12.30 -7.49 12.58
CA GLU A 187 12.48 -8.21 13.85
C GLU A 187 11.54 -9.40 13.95
N ILE A 188 10.24 -9.21 13.64
CA ILE A 188 9.24 -10.30 13.64
C ILE A 188 9.65 -11.41 12.67
N THR A 189 10.08 -11.06 11.46
CA THR A 189 10.44 -12.03 10.42
C THR A 189 11.71 -12.79 10.78
N ARG A 190 12.74 -12.10 11.27
CA ARG A 190 13.98 -12.73 11.78
C ARG A 190 13.71 -13.64 12.98
N GLY A 191 12.90 -13.17 13.92
CA GLY A 191 12.47 -13.99 15.08
C GLY A 191 11.63 -15.21 14.69
N LEU A 192 10.88 -15.12 13.58
CA LEU A 192 10.08 -16.22 13.05
C LEU A 192 10.95 -17.29 12.37
N LEU A 193 11.92 -16.87 11.54
CA LEU A 193 12.71 -17.75 10.69
C LEU A 193 14.01 -18.24 11.36
N GLY A 194 14.47 -17.53 12.38
CA GLY A 194 15.71 -17.83 13.11
C GLY A 194 16.92 -17.03 12.61
N PRO A 195 18.00 -16.96 13.41
CA PRO A 195 19.23 -16.26 13.05
C PRO A 195 19.93 -16.99 11.90
N GLY A 196 20.48 -16.23 10.96
CA GLY A 196 21.28 -16.76 9.85
C GLY A 196 20.50 -17.03 8.55
N THR A 197 19.22 -16.72 8.47
CA THR A 197 18.50 -16.71 7.19
C THR A 197 18.93 -15.52 6.37
N GLY A 198 19.93 -15.69 5.48
CA GLY A 198 20.41 -14.67 4.55
C GLY A 198 19.37 -14.21 3.51
N THR A 199 18.13 -14.63 3.68
CA THR A 199 17.00 -14.35 2.78
C THR A 199 16.10 -13.20 3.26
N VAL A 200 16.37 -12.57 4.43
CA VAL A 200 15.53 -11.49 4.98
C VAL A 200 16.33 -10.20 5.09
N HIS A 201 15.89 -9.19 4.34
CA HIS A 201 16.51 -7.87 4.31
C HIS A 201 15.51 -6.76 4.65
N GLY A 202 15.90 -5.89 5.59
CA GLY A 202 15.17 -4.66 5.87
C GLY A 202 15.45 -3.60 4.79
N THR A 203 14.41 -2.88 4.40
CA THR A 203 14.51 -1.73 3.49
C THR A 203 13.39 -0.73 3.80
N SER A 204 13.00 0.10 2.86
CA SER A 204 11.89 1.04 3.00
C SER A 204 10.76 0.69 2.03
N ASP A 205 9.59 1.30 2.23
CA ASP A 205 8.46 1.14 1.32
C ASP A 205 8.82 1.66 -0.08
N ILE A 206 8.59 0.84 -1.10
CA ILE A 206 8.94 1.20 -2.48
C ILE A 206 8.08 2.35 -3.05
N ALA A 207 6.97 2.71 -2.40
CA ALA A 207 6.21 3.91 -2.79
C ALA A 207 7.02 5.21 -2.59
N LEU A 208 8.11 5.20 -1.81
CA LEU A 208 9.06 6.32 -1.75
C LEU A 208 9.77 6.56 -3.09
N MET A 209 9.89 5.52 -3.95
CA MET A 209 10.46 5.62 -5.29
C MET A 209 9.51 6.23 -6.32
N GLN A 210 8.23 6.49 -5.95
CA GLN A 210 7.22 7.01 -6.86
C GLN A 210 7.70 8.29 -7.55
N GLU A 211 7.65 8.31 -8.86
CA GLU A 211 7.81 9.54 -9.64
C GLU A 211 6.64 10.50 -9.41
N GLN A 212 6.83 11.77 -9.70
CA GLN A 212 5.79 12.79 -9.57
C GLN A 212 5.68 13.61 -10.86
N ILE A 213 4.48 14.13 -11.13
CA ILE A 213 4.27 15.10 -12.21
C ILE A 213 4.89 16.47 -11.86
N GLY A 214 5.10 17.29 -12.87
CA GLY A 214 5.59 18.66 -12.69
C GLY A 214 4.64 19.55 -11.89
N ARG A 215 5.20 20.58 -11.24
CA ARG A 215 4.45 21.50 -10.39
C ARG A 215 3.30 22.19 -11.12
N ASP A 216 3.51 22.65 -12.35
CA ASP A 216 2.51 23.41 -13.11
C ASP A 216 1.31 22.53 -13.49
N GLU A 217 1.55 21.27 -13.89
CA GLU A 217 0.48 20.29 -14.12
C GLU A 217 -0.29 20.02 -12.83
N ALA A 218 0.41 19.82 -11.71
CA ALA A 218 -0.21 19.57 -10.41
C ALA A 218 -1.10 20.74 -9.96
N LEU A 219 -0.61 21.98 -10.08
CA LEU A 219 -1.38 23.19 -9.75
C LEU A 219 -2.62 23.35 -10.66
N THR A 220 -2.49 23.01 -11.95
CA THR A 220 -3.63 22.99 -12.87
C THR A 220 -4.72 22.02 -12.44
N ILE A 221 -4.33 20.79 -12.02
CA ILE A 221 -5.28 19.78 -11.51
C ILE A 221 -5.97 20.26 -10.23
N ILE A 222 -5.22 20.88 -9.33
CA ILE A 222 -5.75 21.43 -8.06
C ILE A 222 -6.66 22.65 -8.32
N GLY A 223 -6.47 23.34 -9.47
CA GLY A 223 -7.12 24.61 -9.78
C GLY A 223 -6.58 25.76 -8.92
N ALA A 224 -5.28 25.74 -8.59
CA ALA A 224 -4.61 26.73 -7.75
C ALA A 224 -3.67 27.62 -8.56
N ALA A 225 -3.50 28.89 -8.13
CA ALA A 225 -2.47 29.79 -8.65
C ALA A 225 -1.11 29.49 -7.99
N GLY A 226 -0.01 29.78 -8.71
CA GLY A 226 1.35 29.41 -8.28
C GLY A 226 1.82 29.97 -6.94
N GLU A 227 1.24 31.08 -6.49
CA GLU A 227 1.59 31.78 -5.24
C GLU A 227 0.68 31.41 -4.04
N GLU A 228 -0.38 30.62 -4.27
CA GLU A 228 -1.27 30.23 -3.18
C GLU A 228 -0.57 29.28 -2.19
N SER A 229 -0.74 29.55 -0.90
CA SER A 229 -0.32 28.64 0.17
C SER A 229 -1.35 27.52 0.32
N ILE A 230 -0.96 26.30 0.00
CA ILE A 230 -1.82 25.11 0.02
C ILE A 230 -1.52 24.27 1.24
N VAL A 231 -2.57 23.83 1.94
CA VAL A 231 -2.49 22.76 2.96
C VAL A 231 -3.31 21.57 2.47
N GLY A 232 -2.65 20.42 2.44
CA GLY A 232 -3.28 19.18 2.00
C GLY A 232 -3.89 18.39 3.15
N ILE A 233 -5.06 17.79 2.94
CA ILE A 233 -5.69 16.88 3.89
C ILE A 233 -6.02 15.56 3.20
N SER A 234 -5.57 14.44 3.75
CA SER A 234 -5.95 13.11 3.31
C SER A 234 -6.60 12.34 4.44
N ALA A 235 -7.92 12.32 4.45
CA ALA A 235 -8.74 11.66 5.46
C ALA A 235 -9.16 10.25 5.02
N MET A 236 -9.60 9.42 5.96
CA MET A 236 -10.09 8.08 5.67
C MET A 236 -11.23 7.64 6.58
N ARG A 237 -12.03 6.69 6.12
CA ARG A 237 -12.97 5.97 6.97
C ARG A 237 -12.27 4.83 7.70
N TRP A 238 -11.98 5.01 8.99
CA TRP A 238 -11.18 4.07 9.78
C TRP A 238 -11.98 3.03 10.58
N SER A 239 -13.31 3.11 10.61
CA SER A 239 -14.21 2.18 11.31
C SER A 239 -14.04 0.68 10.94
N TYR A 240 -13.31 0.39 9.88
CA TYR A 240 -13.00 -0.98 9.45
C TYR A 240 -11.86 -1.65 10.22
N PHE A 241 -11.03 -0.88 10.93
CA PHE A 241 -9.74 -1.36 11.41
C PHE A 241 -9.70 -1.62 12.90
N ARG A 242 -10.74 -1.24 13.67
CA ARG A 242 -10.73 -1.42 15.11
C ARG A 242 -11.86 -2.23 15.70
N ASN A 243 -11.49 -2.87 16.82
CA ASN A 243 -12.26 -3.75 17.68
C ASN A 243 -13.78 -3.55 17.55
N ARG A 244 -14.44 -4.63 17.20
CA ARG A 244 -15.90 -4.77 17.14
C ARG A 244 -16.65 -4.45 18.45
N ILE A 245 -15.97 -3.93 19.47
CA ILE A 245 -16.47 -3.76 20.84
C ILE A 245 -16.86 -2.31 21.16
N GLU A 246 -16.22 -1.31 20.50
CA GLU A 246 -16.62 0.09 20.66
C GLU A 246 -17.51 0.50 19.50
N THR A 247 -18.53 1.30 19.81
CA THR A 247 -19.48 1.81 18.81
C THR A 247 -18.71 2.63 17.76
N PRO A 248 -18.50 2.09 16.56
CA PRO A 248 -17.56 2.68 15.59
C PRO A 248 -18.03 4.04 15.06
N TYR A 249 -19.28 4.39 15.27
CA TYR A 249 -19.87 5.62 14.75
C TYR A 249 -19.52 6.88 15.55
N SER A 250 -19.45 6.82 16.89
CA SER A 250 -19.20 8.01 17.70
C SER A 250 -17.81 8.59 17.47
N ASN A 251 -16.80 7.72 17.33
CA ASN A 251 -15.42 8.15 17.12
C ASN A 251 -15.19 8.65 15.69
N PHE A 252 -15.83 8.05 14.67
CA PHE A 252 -15.71 8.53 13.30
C PHE A 252 -16.38 9.89 13.11
N GLU A 253 -17.57 10.11 13.68
CA GLU A 253 -18.26 11.39 13.68
C GLU A 253 -17.41 12.50 14.36
N ALA A 254 -16.76 12.17 15.48
CA ALA A 254 -15.85 13.09 16.15
C ALA A 254 -14.65 13.41 15.24
N TYR A 255 -14.04 12.41 14.62
CA TYR A 255 -12.92 12.59 13.69
C TYR A 255 -13.28 13.53 12.53
N VAL A 256 -14.43 13.33 11.89
CA VAL A 256 -14.90 14.18 10.78
C VAL A 256 -15.10 15.62 11.25
N ARG A 257 -15.72 15.80 12.42
CA ARG A 257 -15.93 17.14 13.01
C ARG A 257 -14.61 17.83 13.34
N GLU A 258 -13.67 17.12 13.96
CA GLU A 258 -12.36 17.67 14.32
C GLU A 258 -11.52 18.03 13.08
N MET A 259 -11.60 17.22 12.00
CA MET A 259 -10.96 17.56 10.73
C MET A 259 -11.59 18.79 10.06
N ALA A 260 -12.91 18.93 10.12
CA ALA A 260 -13.60 20.11 9.59
C ALA A 260 -13.21 21.37 10.36
N LEU A 261 -13.17 21.29 11.70
CA LEU A 261 -12.75 22.40 12.57
C LEU A 261 -11.27 22.79 12.32
N LEU A 262 -10.40 21.80 12.19
CA LEU A 262 -8.99 22.04 11.82
C LEU A 262 -8.90 22.82 10.50
N ALA A 263 -9.59 22.34 9.46
CA ALA A 263 -9.53 22.94 8.14
C ALA A 263 -10.08 24.38 8.13
N ASP A 264 -11.22 24.64 8.79
CA ASP A 264 -11.79 25.99 8.94
C ASP A 264 -10.79 26.91 9.65
N THR A 265 -10.20 26.47 10.76
CA THR A 265 -9.23 27.27 11.53
C THR A 265 -7.98 27.60 10.74
N LEU A 266 -7.48 26.63 9.94
CA LEU A 266 -6.31 26.88 9.08
C LEU A 266 -6.58 27.92 8.00
N ILE A 267 -7.80 27.90 7.42
CA ILE A 267 -8.22 28.96 6.45
C ILE A 267 -8.25 30.32 7.16
N ASP A 268 -8.89 30.40 8.32
CA ASP A 268 -9.11 31.67 9.03
C ASP A 268 -7.82 32.26 9.60
N GLU A 269 -6.93 31.45 10.17
CA GLU A 269 -5.69 31.93 10.79
C GLU A 269 -4.56 32.18 9.81
N TYR A 270 -4.45 31.37 8.74
CA TYR A 270 -3.30 31.38 7.84
C TYR A 270 -3.62 31.80 6.41
N GLY A 271 -4.89 31.97 6.06
CA GLY A 271 -5.31 32.31 4.69
C GLY A 271 -4.92 31.23 3.67
N VAL A 272 -4.79 29.98 4.09
CA VAL A 272 -4.39 28.89 3.22
C VAL A 272 -5.58 28.31 2.45
N ARG A 273 -5.29 27.78 1.26
CA ARG A 273 -6.24 26.97 0.51
C ARG A 273 -6.16 25.53 1.00
N ILE A 274 -7.29 24.95 1.37
CA ILE A 274 -7.38 23.53 1.72
C ILE A 274 -7.65 22.72 0.46
N VAL A 275 -6.82 21.68 0.26
CA VAL A 275 -7.03 20.67 -0.79
C VAL A 275 -7.13 19.30 -0.16
N MET A 276 -8.23 18.60 -0.41
CA MET A 276 -8.44 17.24 0.10
C MET A 276 -8.04 16.22 -0.96
N TYR A 277 -7.15 15.30 -0.56
CA TYR A 277 -6.55 14.26 -1.38
C TYR A 277 -7.04 12.86 -0.97
N PRO A 278 -8.19 12.37 -1.50
CA PRO A 278 -8.59 10.99 -1.31
C PRO A 278 -7.54 10.04 -1.88
N THR A 279 -7.35 8.88 -1.27
CA THR A 279 -6.44 7.83 -1.75
C THR A 279 -7.14 6.53 -2.09
N ASN A 280 -8.40 6.39 -1.67
CA ASN A 280 -9.29 5.32 -2.09
C ASN A 280 -10.58 5.91 -2.65
N TYR A 281 -10.94 5.41 -3.83
CA TYR A 281 -12.13 5.84 -4.54
C TYR A 281 -13.13 4.68 -4.65
N PRO A 282 -14.46 4.96 -4.61
CA PRO A 282 -15.50 3.92 -4.64
C PRO A 282 -15.73 3.40 -6.08
N VAL A 283 -14.67 3.06 -6.78
CA VAL A 283 -14.68 2.50 -8.15
C VAL A 283 -14.15 1.08 -8.13
N HIS A 284 -14.40 0.32 -9.20
CA HIS A 284 -13.90 -1.05 -9.37
C HIS A 284 -14.18 -1.97 -8.16
N GLY A 285 -15.31 -1.75 -7.49
CA GLY A 285 -15.73 -2.54 -6.31
C GLY A 285 -14.85 -2.31 -5.07
N CYS A 286 -14.09 -1.22 -5.00
CA CYS A 286 -13.42 -0.80 -3.77
C CYS A 286 -14.49 -0.43 -2.72
N ARG A 287 -14.29 -0.93 -1.50
CA ARG A 287 -15.21 -0.65 -0.37
C ARG A 287 -14.81 0.60 0.41
N GLU A 288 -13.56 0.96 0.28
CA GLU A 288 -13.02 2.12 0.97
C GLU A 288 -13.34 3.35 0.13
N ASP A 289 -13.89 4.36 0.76
CA ASP A 289 -14.36 5.58 0.13
C ASP A 289 -13.82 6.79 0.89
N ASP A 290 -12.60 7.18 0.54
CA ASP A 290 -11.98 8.38 1.11
C ASP A 290 -12.53 9.65 0.44
N LEU A 291 -13.04 9.53 -0.80
CA LEU A 291 -13.72 10.62 -1.47
C LEU A 291 -14.98 11.02 -0.71
N GLY A 292 -15.83 10.04 -0.37
CA GLY A 292 -17.03 10.28 0.43
C GLY A 292 -16.72 10.91 1.78
N VAL A 293 -15.63 10.48 2.45
CA VAL A 293 -15.17 11.10 3.71
C VAL A 293 -14.73 12.54 3.51
N SER A 294 -13.99 12.84 2.45
CA SER A 294 -13.53 14.20 2.13
C SER A 294 -14.72 15.13 1.86
N LEU A 295 -15.72 14.66 1.12
CA LEU A 295 -16.96 15.39 0.86
C LEU A 295 -17.76 15.60 2.15
N GLU A 296 -17.81 14.60 3.04
CA GLU A 296 -18.47 14.70 4.34
C GLU A 296 -17.79 15.74 5.23
N ILE A 297 -16.46 15.77 5.32
CA ILE A 297 -15.71 16.80 6.05
C ILE A 297 -16.03 18.18 5.47
N ARG A 298 -15.91 18.36 4.14
CA ARG A 298 -16.24 19.63 3.46
C ARG A 298 -17.65 20.11 3.78
N SER A 299 -18.63 19.21 3.83
CA SER A 299 -20.02 19.56 4.13
C SER A 299 -20.24 20.07 5.55
N ARG A 300 -19.36 19.74 6.50
CA ARG A 300 -19.42 20.17 7.90
C ARG A 300 -18.62 21.45 8.18
N MET A 301 -17.83 21.89 7.22
CA MET A 301 -17.04 23.11 7.33
C MET A 301 -17.90 24.36 7.13
N SER A 302 -17.61 25.41 7.88
CA SER A 302 -18.15 26.76 7.65
C SER A 302 -17.56 27.37 6.38
N ARG A 303 -16.30 27.05 6.04
CA ARG A 303 -15.54 27.52 4.87
C ARG A 303 -15.51 26.47 3.74
N GLY A 304 -16.41 25.52 3.72
CA GLY A 304 -16.40 24.40 2.75
C GLY A 304 -16.40 24.83 1.26
N LYS A 305 -16.81 26.05 0.94
CA LYS A 305 -16.76 26.60 -0.43
C LYS A 305 -15.32 26.94 -0.87
N ASP A 306 -14.42 27.17 0.08
CA ASP A 306 -13.02 27.52 -0.15
C ASP A 306 -12.12 26.27 -0.20
N VAL A 307 -12.72 25.07 -0.22
CA VAL A 307 -12.02 23.77 -0.21
C VAL A 307 -12.16 23.07 -1.54
N THR A 308 -11.01 22.67 -2.09
CA THR A 308 -10.96 21.78 -3.25
C THR A 308 -10.92 20.32 -2.78
N VAL A 309 -11.78 19.47 -3.34
CA VAL A 309 -11.68 18.01 -3.19
C VAL A 309 -11.29 17.43 -4.55
N ILE A 310 -10.28 16.58 -4.58
CA ILE A 310 -9.87 15.88 -5.81
C ILE A 310 -10.86 14.73 -6.03
N GLU A 311 -11.86 14.97 -6.86
CA GLU A 311 -12.97 14.05 -7.11
C GLU A 311 -12.63 12.99 -8.17
N GLU A 312 -11.77 13.32 -9.12
CA GLU A 312 -11.29 12.40 -10.15
C GLU A 312 -10.14 11.55 -9.61
N LEU A 313 -10.19 10.24 -9.86
CA LEU A 313 -9.15 9.29 -9.45
C LEU A 313 -7.80 9.62 -10.13
N PRO A 314 -6.79 10.10 -9.41
CA PRO A 314 -5.48 10.42 -9.98
C PRO A 314 -4.60 9.16 -10.06
N THR A 315 -3.62 9.19 -10.95
CA THR A 315 -2.50 8.24 -10.89
C THR A 315 -1.61 8.52 -9.66
N PRO A 316 -0.79 7.54 -9.20
CA PRO A 316 0.15 7.76 -8.10
C PRO A 316 1.09 8.95 -8.34
N ALA A 317 1.57 9.13 -9.58
CA ALA A 317 2.44 10.24 -9.96
C ALA A 317 1.72 11.61 -9.84
N ARG A 318 0.45 11.69 -10.25
CA ARG A 318 -0.38 12.89 -10.09
C ARG A 318 -0.61 13.22 -8.63
N LEU A 319 -1.01 12.21 -7.83
CA LEU A 319 -1.23 12.43 -6.40
C LEU A 319 0.04 12.94 -5.71
N LYS A 320 1.19 12.31 -5.98
CA LYS A 320 2.47 12.75 -5.39
C LYS A 320 2.83 14.18 -5.80
N GLY A 321 2.66 14.54 -7.07
CA GLY A 321 2.90 15.90 -7.55
C GLY A 321 1.97 16.95 -6.91
N MET A 322 0.69 16.61 -6.72
CA MET A 322 -0.26 17.48 -6.02
C MET A 322 0.11 17.65 -4.53
N LEU A 323 0.49 16.56 -3.83
CA LEU A 323 0.95 16.63 -2.44
C LEU A 323 2.23 17.46 -2.30
N ALA A 324 3.12 17.44 -3.30
CA ALA A 324 4.32 18.26 -3.36
C ALA A 324 4.03 19.79 -3.40
N CYS A 325 2.87 20.19 -3.93
CA CYS A 325 2.45 21.60 -3.98
C CYS A 325 2.02 22.14 -2.61
N SER A 326 1.71 21.26 -1.64
CA SER A 326 1.29 21.68 -0.31
C SER A 326 2.46 22.15 0.54
N GLN A 327 2.23 23.16 1.37
CA GLN A 327 3.19 23.64 2.37
C GLN A 327 3.32 22.64 3.50
N ILE A 328 2.18 22.09 3.95
CA ILE A 328 2.08 21.02 4.95
C ILE A 328 0.93 20.10 4.52
N ASN A 329 1.07 18.81 4.73
CA ASN A 329 0.00 17.85 4.58
C ASN A 329 -0.40 17.24 5.92
N VAL A 330 -1.72 17.08 6.15
CA VAL A 330 -2.29 16.31 7.26
C VAL A 330 -2.83 15.01 6.70
N THR A 331 -2.24 13.87 7.07
CA THR A 331 -2.54 12.59 6.42
C THR A 331 -2.99 11.54 7.43
N THR A 332 -4.04 10.81 7.11
CA THR A 332 -4.47 9.64 7.89
C THR A 332 -4.08 8.34 7.20
N ARG A 333 -4.10 8.29 5.86
CA ARG A 333 -3.70 7.10 5.08
C ARG A 333 -2.19 6.94 5.01
N MET A 334 -1.71 5.71 5.21
CA MET A 334 -0.28 5.39 5.14
C MET A 334 0.37 5.84 3.83
N HIS A 335 -0.22 5.50 2.68
CA HIS A 335 0.40 5.85 1.40
C HIS A 335 0.24 7.34 1.05
N ALA A 336 -0.77 8.05 1.58
CA ALA A 336 -0.79 9.51 1.51
C ALA A 336 0.39 10.10 2.29
N CYS A 337 0.69 9.56 3.48
CA CYS A 337 1.84 9.95 4.29
C CYS A 337 3.16 9.67 3.55
N ILE A 338 3.32 8.45 2.98
CA ILE A 338 4.53 8.06 2.24
C ILE A 338 4.74 8.92 0.99
N LEU A 339 3.69 9.15 0.21
CA LEU A 339 3.77 9.98 -1.01
C LEU A 339 4.03 11.44 -0.67
N SER A 340 3.42 11.97 0.40
CA SER A 340 3.65 13.33 0.88
C SER A 340 5.10 13.54 1.35
N THR A 341 5.57 12.70 2.26
CA THR A 341 6.97 12.76 2.74
C THR A 341 7.95 12.47 1.61
N GLY A 342 7.64 11.51 0.74
CA GLY A 342 8.40 11.17 -0.46
C GLY A 342 8.47 12.30 -1.50
N ALA A 343 7.53 13.26 -1.46
CA ALA A 343 7.55 14.50 -2.25
C ALA A 343 8.31 15.64 -1.55
N GLY A 344 8.91 15.39 -0.39
CA GLY A 344 9.55 16.40 0.43
C GLY A 344 8.57 17.34 1.17
N ALA A 345 7.26 17.06 1.16
CA ALA A 345 6.28 17.91 1.82
C ALA A 345 6.20 17.61 3.32
N PRO A 346 6.39 18.62 4.21
CA PRO A 346 6.20 18.45 5.63
C PRO A 346 4.83 17.85 5.95
N THR A 347 4.80 16.87 6.83
CA THR A 347 3.61 16.03 7.02
C THR A 347 3.29 15.84 8.49
N ILE A 348 2.04 16.09 8.86
CA ILE A 348 1.44 15.73 10.13
C ILE A 348 0.64 14.45 9.90
N SER A 349 0.85 13.45 10.73
CA SER A 349 0.24 12.12 10.54
C SER A 349 -0.74 11.77 11.66
N VAL A 350 -1.94 11.32 11.27
CA VAL A 350 -2.95 10.75 12.15
C VAL A 350 -2.93 9.23 11.98
N ASN A 351 -2.32 8.53 12.93
CA ASN A 351 -1.97 7.13 12.79
C ASN A 351 -3.15 6.21 13.14
N TYR A 352 -3.67 5.49 12.18
CA TYR A 352 -4.68 4.43 12.44
C TYR A 352 -4.03 3.05 12.68
N LEU A 353 -2.74 2.90 12.41
CA LEU A 353 -1.94 1.70 12.61
C LEU A 353 -0.50 2.07 12.96
N PHE A 354 0.17 1.21 13.73
CA PHE A 354 1.55 1.40 14.19
C PHE A 354 2.55 1.66 13.06
N LYS A 355 2.34 1.08 11.87
CA LYS A 355 3.23 1.23 10.71
C LYS A 355 3.34 2.66 10.19
N VAL A 356 2.31 3.48 10.36
CA VAL A 356 2.36 4.90 9.96
C VAL A 356 3.30 5.65 10.89
N ARG A 357 3.21 5.38 12.20
CA ARG A 357 4.14 5.92 13.21
C ARG A 357 5.57 5.47 12.94
N GLU A 358 5.79 4.19 12.59
CA GLU A 358 7.12 3.67 12.24
C GLU A 358 7.71 4.38 10.99
N HIS A 359 6.88 4.67 9.99
CA HIS A 359 7.31 5.46 8.84
C HIS A 359 7.75 6.88 9.27
N MET A 360 6.93 7.58 10.05
CA MET A 360 7.25 8.92 10.56
C MET A 360 8.52 8.91 11.42
N ARG A 361 8.66 7.93 12.33
CA ARG A 361 9.86 7.71 13.13
C ARG A 361 11.10 7.51 12.27
N SER A 362 11.00 6.71 11.23
CA SER A 362 12.11 6.41 10.32
C SER A 362 12.60 7.62 9.53
N LEU A 363 11.81 8.69 9.47
CA LEU A 363 12.13 9.99 8.86
C LEU A 363 12.43 11.09 9.89
N GLY A 364 12.46 10.77 11.20
CA GLY A 364 12.67 11.76 12.27
C GLY A 364 11.49 12.71 12.49
N LEU A 365 10.27 12.30 12.12
CA LEU A 365 9.03 13.08 12.21
C LEU A 365 8.05 12.53 13.23
N GLU A 366 8.46 11.66 14.16
CA GLU A 366 7.54 11.00 15.10
C GLU A 366 6.77 12.01 15.96
N GLU A 367 7.38 13.14 16.32
CA GLU A 367 6.74 14.21 17.09
C GLU A 367 5.55 14.88 16.39
N PHE A 368 5.44 14.72 15.08
CA PHE A 368 4.33 15.22 14.24
C PHE A 368 3.30 14.14 13.93
N SER A 369 3.22 13.13 14.76
CA SER A 369 2.27 12.04 14.60
C SER A 369 1.47 11.77 15.86
N ILE A 370 0.18 11.45 15.71
CA ILE A 370 -0.75 11.10 16.79
C ILE A 370 -1.55 9.86 16.44
N ASP A 371 -1.95 9.07 17.42
CA ASP A 371 -2.90 7.99 17.19
C ASP A 371 -4.30 8.55 16.95
N ILE A 372 -5.04 7.92 16.03
CA ILE A 372 -6.34 8.42 15.57
C ILE A 372 -7.38 8.52 16.69
N GLU A 373 -7.23 7.72 17.75
CA GLU A 373 -8.09 7.78 18.93
C GLU A 373 -7.87 9.02 19.78
N GLU A 374 -6.69 9.56 19.75
CA GLU A 374 -6.28 10.75 20.51
C GLU A 374 -6.39 12.01 19.65
N PHE A 375 -6.66 11.86 18.34
CA PHE A 375 -6.74 12.97 17.42
C PHE A 375 -7.85 13.94 17.78
N ASN A 376 -7.49 15.20 17.85
CA ASN A 376 -8.38 16.35 17.97
C ASN A 376 -7.77 17.56 17.23
N SER A 377 -8.60 18.52 16.88
CA SER A 377 -8.21 19.73 16.15
C SER A 377 -7.21 20.61 16.92
N GLN A 378 -7.31 20.67 18.24
CA GLN A 378 -6.38 21.45 19.06
C GLN A 378 -4.95 20.93 18.94
N TRP A 379 -4.73 19.62 19.12
CA TRP A 379 -3.41 19.02 18.95
C TRP A 379 -2.85 19.25 17.53
N ALA A 380 -3.70 19.09 16.53
CA ALA A 380 -3.30 19.28 15.14
C ALA A 380 -2.90 20.72 14.85
N LEU A 381 -3.64 21.70 15.38
CA LEU A 381 -3.30 23.13 15.28
C LEU A 381 -2.01 23.49 16.02
N GLU A 382 -1.82 22.99 17.23
CA GLU A 382 -0.59 23.21 17.99
C GLU A 382 0.63 22.62 17.25
N THR A 383 0.46 21.44 16.66
CA THR A 383 1.48 20.77 15.84
C THR A 383 1.76 21.56 14.57
N PHE A 384 0.69 22.04 13.88
CA PHE A 384 0.82 22.87 12.70
C PHE A 384 1.55 24.20 13.02
N ARG A 385 1.19 24.86 14.11
CA ARG A 385 1.84 26.12 14.56
C ARG A 385 3.34 25.94 14.80
N ARG A 386 3.77 24.78 15.29
CA ARG A 386 5.21 24.45 15.44
C ARG A 386 5.89 24.19 14.11
N MET A 387 5.21 23.47 13.18
CA MET A 387 5.78 23.06 11.89
C MET A 387 5.79 24.21 10.88
N TRP A 388 4.78 25.08 10.89
CA TRP A 388 4.58 26.13 9.88
C TRP A 388 5.77 27.08 9.70
N PRO A 389 6.34 27.69 10.75
CA PRO A 389 7.51 28.58 10.61
C PRO A 389 8.76 27.82 10.14
N GLU A 390 8.87 26.54 10.44
CA GLU A 390 10.01 25.69 10.15
C GLU A 390 9.81 24.82 8.88
N ARG A 391 8.73 25.01 8.12
CA ARG A 391 8.33 24.11 7.03
C ARG A 391 9.41 23.94 5.96
N GLU A 392 10.16 24.97 5.62
CA GLU A 392 11.25 24.90 4.63
C GLU A 392 12.43 24.08 5.17
N ARG A 393 12.73 24.19 6.47
CA ARG A 393 13.74 23.34 7.13
C ARG A 393 13.31 21.88 7.11
N TRP A 394 12.03 21.60 7.38
CA TRP A 394 11.49 20.24 7.33
C TRP A 394 11.45 19.68 5.90
N ARG A 395 11.18 20.51 4.91
CA ARG A 395 11.29 20.13 3.49
C ARG A 395 12.71 19.68 3.15
N ALA A 396 13.71 20.51 3.45
CA ALA A 396 15.12 20.17 3.21
C ALA A 396 15.60 18.95 4.01
N HIS A 397 15.03 18.71 5.21
CA HIS A 397 15.30 17.51 5.99
C HIS A 397 14.73 16.26 5.28
N LEU A 398 13.46 16.33 4.86
CA LEU A 398 12.79 15.23 4.18
C LEU A 398 13.45 14.86 2.85
N GLU A 399 13.86 15.82 2.04
CA GLU A 399 14.57 15.56 0.78
C GLU A 399 15.81 14.67 1.02
N ARG A 400 16.62 14.98 2.02
CA ARG A 400 17.81 14.18 2.38
C ARG A 400 17.44 12.81 2.93
N ALA A 401 16.47 12.75 3.85
CA ALA A 401 16.06 11.50 4.49
C ALA A 401 15.44 10.54 3.47
N VAL A 402 14.62 11.06 2.56
CA VAL A 402 14.00 10.29 1.48
C VAL A 402 15.04 9.79 0.47
N GLU A 403 16.00 10.63 0.09
CA GLU A 403 17.09 10.22 -0.82
C GLU A 403 17.91 9.07 -0.21
N GLU A 404 18.18 9.10 1.10
CA GLU A 404 18.86 8.00 1.79
C GLU A 404 18.02 6.72 1.76
N LYS A 405 16.70 6.80 2.01
CA LYS A 405 15.80 5.66 1.91
C LYS A 405 15.73 5.09 0.51
N GLN A 406 15.66 5.94 -0.52
CA GLN A 406 15.65 5.52 -1.92
C GLN A 406 16.96 4.81 -2.31
N ARG A 407 18.11 5.32 -1.87
CA ARG A 407 19.40 4.62 -2.05
C ARG A 407 19.38 3.26 -1.37
N GLY A 408 18.88 3.17 -0.15
CA GLY A 408 18.72 1.90 0.57
C GLY A 408 17.83 0.89 -0.15
N ILE A 409 16.73 1.35 -0.79
CA ILE A 409 15.89 0.49 -1.63
C ILE A 409 16.68 -0.05 -2.82
N LEU A 410 17.40 0.81 -3.55
CA LEU A 410 18.18 0.41 -4.72
C LEU A 410 19.32 -0.55 -4.34
N ASP A 411 19.96 -0.35 -3.21
CA ASP A 411 21.00 -1.25 -2.70
C ASP A 411 20.41 -2.61 -2.31
N ALA A 412 19.22 -2.63 -1.68
CA ALA A 412 18.54 -3.88 -1.36
C ALA A 412 18.19 -4.69 -2.62
N MET A 413 17.82 -4.04 -3.73
CA MET A 413 17.51 -4.74 -4.99
C MET A 413 18.68 -5.54 -5.57
N LYS A 414 19.91 -5.33 -5.12
CA LYS A 414 21.09 -6.13 -5.55
C LYS A 414 20.98 -7.60 -5.11
N TYR A 415 20.27 -7.89 -4.03
CA TYR A 415 20.05 -9.27 -3.58
C TYR A 415 19.20 -10.11 -4.54
N LEU A 416 18.41 -9.47 -5.41
CA LEU A 416 17.65 -10.18 -6.46
C LEU A 416 18.52 -11.00 -7.41
N ASP A 417 19.79 -10.62 -7.62
CA ASP A 417 20.70 -11.36 -8.51
C ASP A 417 21.01 -12.76 -7.99
N GLY A 418 21.01 -12.94 -6.68
CA GLY A 418 21.22 -14.23 -6.07
C GLY A 418 20.03 -15.19 -6.25
N VAL A 419 18.86 -14.64 -6.53
CA VAL A 419 17.62 -15.40 -6.74
C VAL A 419 17.38 -15.70 -8.23
N ALA A 420 17.74 -14.80 -9.13
CA ALA A 420 17.46 -14.92 -10.57
C ALA A 420 18.40 -15.88 -11.31
N ARG A 421 19.47 -16.34 -10.65
CA ARG A 421 20.41 -17.38 -11.15
C ARG A 421 19.87 -18.77 -10.78
#